data_4b49e628ed5a457e566dce857bb6f036
#
_entry.id   4b49e628ed5a457e566dce857bb6f036
#
_cell.length_a   1.000
_cell.length_b   1.000
_cell.length_c   1.000
_cell.angle_alpha   90.00
_cell.angle_beta   90.00
_cell.angle_gamma   90.00
#
_symmetry.space_group_name_H-M   'P 1'
#
loop_
_entity.id
_entity.type
_entity.pdbx_description
1 polymer ?
#
loop_
_entity_poly.entity_id
_entity_poly.type
_entity_poly.pdbx_seq_one_letter_code
_entity_poly.pdbx_strand_id
1 'polypeptide(L)'
;MAALYHADAVNHQVVRDPVVGRDAIRAMFAGEFAQVEMVCVPENRFADGEWAILEWRDPLGLRGCGFFRVIEGRIAFQRGYWDRLSFERLYASSD
;
A
#
# COMPACT_ATOMS: atom_id res chain seq x y z
N MET A 1 -3.98 8.76 7.36
CA MET A 1 -4.05 7.61 6.43
C MET A 1 -5.29 6.75 6.68
N ALA A 2 -5.44 6.20 7.87
CA ALA A 2 -6.58 5.30 8.14
C ALA A 2 -7.95 5.96 7.97
N ALA A 3 -8.05 7.26 8.17
CA ALA A 3 -9.31 8.00 7.98
C ALA A 3 -9.81 8.01 6.53
N LEU A 4 -8.95 7.70 5.56
CA LEU A 4 -9.31 7.59 4.15
C LEU A 4 -10.01 6.27 3.82
N TYR A 5 -10.05 5.32 4.75
CA TYR A 5 -10.59 3.98 4.55
C TYR A 5 -11.97 3.86 5.16
N HIS A 6 -12.81 3.03 4.53
CA HIS A 6 -14.05 2.57 5.17
C HIS A 6 -13.72 1.74 6.42
N ALA A 7 -14.67 1.66 7.36
CA ALA A 7 -14.48 0.92 8.61
C ALA A 7 -14.18 -0.57 8.36
N ASP A 8 -14.77 -1.14 7.32
CA ASP A 8 -14.62 -2.55 6.92
C ASP A 8 -13.76 -2.71 5.67
N ALA A 9 -12.90 -1.75 5.37
CA ALA A 9 -12.01 -1.80 4.22
C ALA A 9 -11.05 -2.99 4.28
N VAL A 10 -10.60 -3.42 3.11
CA VAL A 10 -9.61 -4.49 2.97
C VAL A 10 -8.34 -3.93 2.33
N ASN A 11 -7.21 -4.20 2.94
CA ASN A 11 -5.89 -3.89 2.38
C ASN A 11 -5.17 -5.20 2.11
N HIS A 12 -4.94 -5.49 0.84
CA HIS A 12 -4.26 -6.71 0.42
C HIS A 12 -2.94 -6.37 -0.28
N GLN A 13 -1.86 -6.49 0.47
CA GLN A 13 -0.53 -6.53 -0.14
C GLN A 13 -0.32 -7.95 -0.63
N VAL A 14 -0.13 -8.15 -1.94
CA VAL A 14 -0.17 -9.47 -2.57
C VAL A 14 0.87 -10.43 -1.99
N VAL A 15 1.97 -9.90 -1.43
CA VAL A 15 3.03 -10.70 -0.81
C VAL A 15 2.64 -11.28 0.55
N ARG A 16 1.47 -10.95 1.09
CA ARG A 16 1.00 -11.42 2.39
C ARG A 16 -0.54 -11.48 2.43
N ASP A 17 -1.08 -11.95 3.55
CA ASP A 17 -2.53 -12.07 3.71
C ASP A 17 -3.24 -10.72 3.76
N PRO A 18 -4.49 -10.65 3.32
CA PRO A 18 -5.27 -9.43 3.42
C PRO A 18 -5.48 -8.99 4.87
N VAL A 19 -5.48 -7.67 5.07
CA VAL A 19 -5.79 -7.05 6.35
C VAL A 19 -7.19 -6.44 6.26
N VAL A 20 -8.08 -6.84 7.15
CA VAL A 20 -9.48 -6.47 7.12
C VAL A 20 -9.81 -5.52 8.28
N GLY A 21 -10.47 -4.42 7.94
CA GLY A 21 -10.92 -3.43 8.91
C GLY A 21 -9.95 -2.26 9.07
N ARG A 22 -10.53 -1.08 9.22
CA ARG A 22 -9.75 0.17 9.30
C ARG A 22 -8.75 0.17 10.47
N ASP A 23 -9.14 -0.37 11.62
CA ASP A 23 -8.25 -0.38 12.79
C ASP A 23 -7.06 -1.32 12.60
N ALA A 24 -7.30 -2.47 11.97
CA ALA A 24 -6.21 -3.41 11.63
C ALA A 24 -5.28 -2.81 10.57
N ILE A 25 -5.81 -2.09 9.60
CA ILE A 25 -5.02 -1.39 8.58
C ILE A 25 -4.17 -0.31 9.24
N ARG A 26 -4.73 0.44 10.19
CA ARG A 26 -3.98 1.44 10.96
C ARG A 26 -2.82 0.82 11.71
N ALA A 27 -3.06 -0.30 12.38
CA ALA A 27 -2.02 -1.02 13.12
C ALA A 27 -0.91 -1.53 12.19
N MET A 28 -1.28 -2.02 11.01
CA MET A 28 -0.33 -2.47 9.99
C MET A 28 0.59 -1.33 9.56
N PHE A 29 0.04 -0.16 9.22
CA PHE A 29 0.85 0.98 8.80
C PHE A 29 1.75 1.49 9.93
N ALA A 30 1.25 1.53 11.16
CA ALA A 30 2.07 1.92 12.31
C ALA A 30 3.27 0.99 12.49
N GLY A 31 3.06 -0.32 12.34
CA GLY A 31 4.13 -1.32 12.41
C GLY A 31 5.15 -1.18 11.29
N GLU A 32 4.69 -0.97 10.07
CA GLU A 32 5.57 -0.80 8.91
C GLU A 32 6.42 0.45 9.02
N PHE A 33 5.82 1.57 9.38
CA PHE A 33 6.56 2.82 9.53
C PHE A 33 7.55 2.82 10.70
N ALA A 34 7.30 1.99 11.70
CA ALA A 34 8.24 1.81 12.79
C ALA A 34 9.48 1.00 12.38
N GLN A 35 9.35 0.12 11.38
CA GLN A 35 10.44 -0.75 10.93
C GLN A 35 11.22 -0.18 9.76
N VAL A 36 10.53 0.45 8.83
CA VAL A 36 11.10 0.90 7.57
C VAL A 36 10.56 2.28 7.23
N GLU A 37 11.46 3.21 7.00
CA GLU A 37 11.09 4.54 6.52
C GLU A 37 10.94 4.49 5.00
N MET A 38 9.71 4.30 4.52
CA MET A 38 9.39 4.23 3.11
C MET A 38 8.74 5.50 2.63
N VAL A 39 9.23 6.00 1.49
CA VAL A 39 8.63 7.13 0.79
C VAL A 39 8.17 6.65 -0.57
N CYS A 40 6.87 6.70 -0.82
CA CYS A 40 6.30 6.33 -2.11
C CYS A 40 6.18 7.56 -3.00
N VAL A 41 6.90 7.54 -4.11
CA VAL A 41 6.86 8.61 -5.11
C VAL A 41 5.95 8.18 -6.25
N PRO A 42 4.81 8.87 -6.47
CA PRO A 42 3.92 8.52 -7.58
C PRO A 42 4.60 8.72 -8.93
N GLU A 43 4.51 7.72 -9.81
CA GLU A 43 5.01 7.81 -11.18
C GLU A 43 3.88 7.97 -12.18
N ASN A 44 2.84 7.15 -12.07
CA ASN A 44 1.69 7.21 -12.95
C ASN A 44 0.41 7.00 -12.17
N ARG A 45 -0.67 7.64 -12.64
CA ARG A 45 -2.00 7.52 -12.05
C ARG A 45 -3.02 7.24 -13.14
N PHE A 46 -3.90 6.29 -12.87
CA PHE A 46 -4.96 5.89 -13.78
C PHE A 46 -6.27 5.79 -13.01
N ALA A 47 -7.38 6.04 -13.67
CA ALA A 47 -8.69 5.93 -13.06
C ALA A 47 -9.66 5.27 -14.03
N ASP A 48 -10.51 4.38 -13.49
CA ASP A 48 -11.55 3.70 -14.24
C ASP A 48 -12.73 3.41 -13.30
N GLY A 49 -13.83 4.15 -13.48
CA GLY A 49 -15.00 4.01 -12.62
C GLY A 49 -14.68 4.27 -11.15
N GLU A 50 -14.96 3.28 -10.31
CA GLU A 50 -14.66 3.35 -8.87
C GLU A 50 -13.19 3.05 -8.56
N TRP A 51 -12.41 2.64 -9.56
CA TRP A 51 -11.05 2.21 -9.36
C TRP A 51 -10.06 3.31 -9.70
N ALA A 52 -9.04 3.44 -8.86
CA ALA A 52 -7.85 4.25 -9.13
C ALA A 52 -6.63 3.35 -9.03
N ILE A 53 -5.67 3.57 -9.92
CA ILE A 53 -4.44 2.79 -9.95
C ILE A 53 -3.27 3.77 -9.82
N LEU A 54 -2.38 3.46 -8.89
CA LEU A 54 -1.19 4.26 -8.63
C LEU A 54 0.04 3.40 -8.84
N GLU A 55 0.88 3.79 -9.78
CA GLU A 55 2.21 3.23 -9.92
C GLU A 55 3.21 4.11 -9.17
N TRP A 56 4.04 3.50 -8.34
CA TRP A 56 4.94 4.22 -7.46
C TRP A 56 6.34 3.61 -7.43
N ARG A 57 7.28 4.41 -6.97
CA ARG A 57 8.62 3.95 -6.63
C ARG A 57 9.05 4.57 -5.30
N ASP A 58 10.06 3.98 -4.68
CA ASP A 58 10.72 4.60 -3.55
C ASP A 58 12.11 5.12 -3.97
N PRO A 59 12.81 5.88 -3.10
CA PRO A 59 14.13 6.42 -3.43
C PRO A 59 15.21 5.36 -3.68
N LEU A 60 15.04 4.14 -3.18
CA LEU A 60 16.01 3.07 -3.37
C LEU A 60 15.76 2.25 -4.65
N GLY A 61 14.67 2.55 -5.38
CA GLY A 61 14.36 1.90 -6.65
C GLY A 61 13.34 0.78 -6.57
N LEU A 62 12.77 0.51 -5.40
CA LEU A 62 11.65 -0.43 -5.31
C LEU A 62 10.46 0.16 -6.03
N ARG A 63 9.84 -0.62 -6.91
CA ARG A 63 8.66 -0.22 -7.66
C ARG A 63 7.46 -1.08 -7.32
N GLY A 64 6.30 -0.48 -7.39
CA GLY A 64 5.06 -1.20 -7.18
C GLY A 64 3.88 -0.46 -7.76
N CYS A 65 2.71 -1.06 -7.65
CA CYS A 65 1.46 -0.42 -8.01
C CYS A 65 0.37 -0.80 -7.01
N GLY A 66 -0.56 0.11 -6.82
CA GLY A 66 -1.70 -0.09 -5.95
C GLY A 66 -2.99 0.12 -6.71
N PHE A 67 -3.95 -0.76 -6.48
CA PHE A 67 -5.31 -0.67 -6.97
C PHE A 67 -6.20 -0.27 -5.80
N PHE A 68 -6.96 0.82 -5.98
CA PHE A 68 -7.82 1.35 -4.94
C PHE A 68 -9.25 1.39 -5.44
N ARG A 69 -10.16 0.77 -4.73
CA ARG A 69 -11.59 0.93 -4.99
C ARG A 69 -12.13 1.99 -4.05
N VAL A 70 -12.62 3.08 -4.61
CA VAL A 70 -13.11 4.24 -3.85
C VAL A 70 -14.61 4.30 -3.93
N ILE A 71 -15.27 4.27 -2.78
CA ILE A 71 -16.73 4.36 -2.68
C ILE A 71 -17.04 5.51 -1.72
N GLU A 72 -17.86 6.46 -2.21
CA GLU A 72 -18.29 7.63 -1.41
C GLU A 72 -17.08 8.40 -0.82
N GLY A 73 -16.02 8.53 -1.61
CA GLY A 73 -14.84 9.30 -1.23
C GLY A 73 -13.89 8.60 -0.27
N ARG A 74 -14.13 7.32 0.04
CA ARG A 74 -13.26 6.53 0.93
C ARG A 74 -12.84 5.23 0.26
N ILE A 75 -11.64 4.78 0.64
CA ILE A 75 -11.09 3.53 0.12
C ILE A 75 -11.82 2.35 0.77
N ALA A 76 -12.50 1.55 -0.05
CA ALA A 76 -13.16 0.32 0.39
C ALA A 76 -12.26 -0.90 0.22
N PHE A 77 -11.35 -0.87 -0.75
CA PHE A 77 -10.43 -1.97 -1.04
C PHE A 77 -9.15 -1.41 -1.60
N GLN A 78 -8.02 -1.99 -1.20
CA GLN A 78 -6.71 -1.68 -1.75
C GLN A 78 -5.95 -2.98 -1.97
N ARG A 79 -5.34 -3.11 -3.16
CA ARG A 79 -4.44 -4.22 -3.46
C ARG A 79 -3.13 -3.64 -3.95
N GLY A 80 -2.03 -4.03 -3.27
CA GLY A 80 -0.70 -3.58 -3.63
C GLY A 80 0.13 -4.70 -4.21
N TYR A 81 0.86 -4.40 -5.28
CA TYR A 81 1.78 -5.32 -5.94
C TYR A 81 3.19 -4.74 -5.87
N TRP A 82 4.09 -5.50 -5.28
CA TRP A 82 5.52 -5.15 -5.24
C TRP A 82 6.33 -6.42 -5.04
N ASP A 83 7.60 -6.37 -5.41
CA ASP A 83 8.46 -7.54 -5.35
C ASP A 83 9.09 -7.66 -3.97
N ARG A 84 8.76 -8.74 -3.27
CA ARG A 84 9.27 -9.01 -1.93
C ARG A 84 10.79 -9.20 -1.91
N LEU A 85 11.34 -9.88 -2.90
CA LEU A 85 12.78 -10.11 -2.95
C LEU A 85 13.55 -8.81 -3.14
N SER A 86 13.05 -7.92 -4.00
CA SER A 86 13.64 -6.59 -4.18
C SER A 86 13.57 -5.78 -2.89
N PHE A 87 12.44 -5.82 -2.19
CA PHE A 87 12.30 -5.16 -0.91
C PHE A 87 13.34 -5.67 0.10
N GLU A 88 13.49 -6.98 0.23
CA GLU A 88 14.45 -7.58 1.15
C GLU A 88 15.89 -7.18 0.81
N ARG A 89 16.25 -7.16 -0.47
CA ARG A 89 17.58 -6.74 -0.91
C ARG A 89 17.88 -5.29 -0.60
N LEU A 90 16.89 -4.41 -0.76
CA LEU A 90 17.09 -2.97 -0.59
C LEU A 90 17.07 -2.54 0.88
N TYR A 91 16.27 -3.20 1.72
CA TYR A 91 16.02 -2.76 3.09
C TYR A 91 16.58 -3.67 4.17
N ALA A 92 16.76 -4.96 3.92
CA ALA A 92 17.25 -5.89 4.93
C ALA A 92 18.77 -6.01 4.97
N SER A 93 19.46 -5.51 3.96
CA SER A 93 20.92 -5.63 3.85
C SER A 93 21.70 -4.56 4.60
N SER A 94 21.03 -3.73 5.35
CA SER A 94 21.67 -2.62 6.08
C SER A 94 22.43 -3.04 7.33
N ASP A 95 22.49 -4.29 7.62
CA ASP A 95 23.17 -4.84 8.80
C ASP A 95 24.69 -4.80 8.65
#